data_1a26a0050adde2d7c0f47afe60cde03e
#
_entry.id   1a26a0050adde2d7c0f47afe60cde03e
#
_cell.length_a   1.000
_cell.length_b   1.000
_cell.length_c   1.000
_cell.angle_alpha   90.00
_cell.angle_beta   90.00
_cell.angle_gamma   90.00
#
_symmetry.space_group_name_H-M   'P 1'
#
loop_
_entity.id
_entity.type
_entity.pdbx_description
1 polymer ?
#
loop_
_entity_poly.entity_id
_entity_poly.type
_entity_poly.pdbx_seq_one_letter_code
_entity_poly.pdbx_strand_id
1 'polypeptide(L)'
;MSGNVEAPRSRPGRVPILMYHAVSPVPDRRFSKYTVTPAAFLAQIRWLARAGFHTITPDDLVAARTRGAALPPRPVMITFDDGFRDTAHDAPPILAAHGFRAVFYLVTGLAAATSRWMVPEVGVELPLIGWDEARTLETDGFICGSHSVTHPRLARVPLDDCRRELHDSRRSLEDALGRAVTDLAYPFGSHDDHVVEAAQEAGYLTAVTTEEGFSTDEPMLRLRRLPVEGRDSLLDFRFRVLTGRTPGGWWQLARERLSLRHER
;
A
#
# COMPACT_ATOMS: atom_id res chain seq x y z
N MET A 1 -13.32 49.05 2.28
CA MET A 1 -13.00 47.98 1.32
C MET A 1 -11.92 47.09 1.94
N SER A 2 -12.33 46.07 2.65
CA SER A 2 -11.38 45.11 3.30
C SER A 2 -11.14 43.97 2.33
N GLY A 3 -9.97 43.98 1.68
CA GLY A 3 -9.53 42.89 0.84
C GLY A 3 -9.25 41.66 1.69
N ASN A 4 -10.07 40.63 1.53
CA ASN A 4 -9.79 39.31 2.06
C ASN A 4 -8.58 38.76 1.31
N VAL A 5 -7.41 38.79 1.93
CA VAL A 5 -6.23 38.06 1.46
C VAL A 5 -6.50 36.58 1.73
N GLU A 6 -6.92 35.87 0.71
CA GLU A 6 -7.05 34.41 0.74
C GLU A 6 -5.67 33.85 1.05
N ALA A 7 -5.53 33.20 2.21
CA ALA A 7 -4.28 32.53 2.58
C ALA A 7 -3.89 31.52 1.49
N PRO A 8 -2.60 31.43 1.09
CA PRO A 8 -2.19 30.54 0.04
C PRO A 8 -2.57 29.12 0.44
N ARG A 9 -3.39 28.47 -0.41
CA ARG A 9 -3.74 27.04 -0.27
C ARG A 9 -2.43 26.25 -0.19
N SER A 10 -2.13 25.71 0.97
CA SER A 10 -0.97 24.84 1.16
C SER A 10 -1.19 23.61 0.26
N ARG A 11 -0.41 23.52 -0.82
CA ARG A 11 -0.37 22.28 -1.62
C ARG A 11 -0.03 21.14 -0.67
N PRO A 12 -0.74 20.00 -0.70
CA PRO A 12 -0.38 18.87 0.13
C PRO A 12 1.07 18.52 -0.18
N GLY A 13 1.91 18.55 0.85
CA GLY A 13 3.32 18.23 0.73
C GLY A 13 3.51 16.79 0.25
N ARG A 14 4.74 16.40 0.03
CA ARG A 14 5.12 15.02 -0.35
C ARG A 14 4.60 14.03 0.69
N VAL A 15 3.78 13.07 0.24
CA VAL A 15 3.23 12.00 1.07
C VAL A 15 3.93 10.68 0.71
N PRO A 16 4.71 10.08 1.60
CA PRO A 16 5.16 8.72 1.41
C PRO A 16 3.97 7.75 1.54
N ILE A 17 3.71 6.96 0.51
CA ILE A 17 2.77 5.84 0.52
C ILE A 17 3.62 4.57 0.51
N LEU A 18 3.64 3.84 1.61
CA LEU A 18 4.47 2.64 1.78
C LEU A 18 3.76 1.42 1.21
N MET A 19 4.44 0.68 0.33
CA MET A 19 3.93 -0.54 -0.29
C MET A 19 4.60 -1.75 0.36
N TYR A 20 3.85 -2.45 1.20
CA TYR A 20 4.17 -3.77 1.72
C TYR A 20 3.36 -4.83 0.99
N HIS A 21 3.81 -6.10 1.10
CA HIS A 21 3.03 -7.27 0.69
C HIS A 21 2.86 -8.19 1.90
N ALA A 22 3.83 -9.03 2.20
CA ALA A 22 3.73 -9.95 3.33
C ALA A 22 4.47 -9.44 4.58
N VAL A 23 3.82 -9.60 5.75
CA VAL A 23 4.47 -9.57 7.06
C VAL A 23 4.29 -10.96 7.65
N SER A 24 5.38 -11.73 7.77
CA SER A 24 5.32 -13.13 8.21
C SER A 24 6.61 -13.52 8.95
N PRO A 25 6.52 -14.32 10.02
CA PRO A 25 7.67 -14.81 10.76
C PRO A 25 8.48 -15.84 9.99
N VAL A 26 7.88 -16.51 9.00
CA VAL A 26 8.51 -17.58 8.21
C VAL A 26 8.39 -17.26 6.71
N PRO A 27 9.27 -16.38 6.18
CA PRO A 27 9.23 -16.06 4.77
C PRO A 27 9.62 -17.27 3.90
N ASP A 28 8.83 -17.59 2.88
CA ASP A 28 9.30 -18.49 1.82
C ASP A 28 10.48 -17.84 1.09
N ARG A 29 11.57 -18.57 0.88
CA ARG A 29 12.79 -18.05 0.24
C ARG A 29 12.52 -17.42 -1.12
N ARG A 30 11.59 -17.99 -1.90
CA ARG A 30 11.21 -17.52 -3.25
C ARG A 30 10.44 -16.20 -3.20
N PHE A 31 9.76 -15.91 -2.06
CA PHE A 31 8.98 -14.69 -1.86
C PHE A 31 9.60 -13.74 -0.81
N SER A 32 10.81 -14.05 -0.34
CA SER A 32 11.50 -13.31 0.73
C SER A 32 11.75 -11.83 0.39
N LYS A 33 11.86 -11.48 -0.90
CA LYS A 33 11.94 -10.08 -1.33
C LYS A 33 10.74 -9.27 -0.87
N TYR A 34 9.55 -9.85 -0.89
CA TYR A 34 8.28 -9.19 -0.58
C TYR A 34 7.76 -9.49 0.84
N THR A 35 8.54 -10.22 1.65
CA THR A 35 8.16 -10.61 3.00
C THR A 35 9.04 -9.91 4.03
N VAL A 36 8.44 -9.03 4.83
CA VAL A 36 9.08 -8.36 5.97
C VAL A 36 8.80 -9.18 7.23
N THR A 37 9.82 -9.43 8.06
CA THR A 37 9.58 -10.12 9.33
C THR A 37 8.83 -9.21 10.33
N PRO A 38 8.00 -9.74 11.26
CA PRO A 38 7.32 -8.93 12.27
C PRO A 38 8.28 -8.07 13.10
N ALA A 39 9.50 -8.57 13.38
CA ALA A 39 10.52 -7.82 14.11
C ALA A 39 11.04 -6.61 13.30
N ALA A 40 11.30 -6.79 12.00
CA ALA A 40 11.71 -5.69 11.12
C ALA A 40 10.56 -4.69 10.94
N PHE A 41 9.34 -5.16 10.73
CA PHE A 41 8.14 -4.32 10.64
C PHE A 41 7.95 -3.49 11.92
N LEU A 42 8.03 -4.10 13.10
CA LEU A 42 7.96 -3.40 14.38
C LEU A 42 9.04 -2.31 14.50
N ALA A 43 10.27 -2.58 14.07
CA ALA A 43 11.34 -1.58 14.09
C ALA A 43 11.05 -0.39 13.16
N GLN A 44 10.47 -0.65 11.97
CA GLN A 44 10.06 0.37 11.00
C GLN A 44 8.92 1.23 11.57
N ILE A 45 7.87 0.61 12.13
CA ILE A 45 6.72 1.33 12.71
C ILE A 45 7.14 2.15 13.92
N ARG A 46 7.96 1.60 14.82
CA ARG A 46 8.52 2.36 15.96
C ARG A 46 9.33 3.58 15.51
N TRP A 47 10.09 3.43 14.44
CA TRP A 47 10.83 4.56 13.91
C TRP A 47 9.90 5.64 13.34
N LEU A 48 8.88 5.27 12.55
CA LEU A 48 7.89 6.23 12.05
C LEU A 48 7.23 7.01 13.20
N ALA A 49 6.78 6.31 14.24
CA ALA A 49 6.14 6.92 15.39
C ALA A 49 7.09 7.90 16.12
N ARG A 50 8.33 7.48 16.40
CA ARG A 50 9.35 8.34 17.04
C ARG A 50 9.75 9.52 16.17
N ALA A 51 9.71 9.38 14.86
CA ALA A 51 9.99 10.46 13.92
C ALA A 51 8.80 11.41 13.73
N GLY A 52 7.68 11.20 14.42
CA GLY A 52 6.50 12.05 14.37
C GLY A 52 5.67 11.93 13.10
N PHE A 53 5.70 10.77 12.44
CA PHE A 53 4.79 10.47 11.33
C PHE A 53 3.39 10.14 11.86
N HIS A 54 2.37 10.51 11.08
CA HIS A 54 0.97 10.23 11.37
C HIS A 54 0.36 9.55 10.15
N THR A 55 -0.35 8.45 10.36
CA THR A 55 -1.00 7.76 9.25
C THR A 55 -2.21 8.52 8.75
N ILE A 56 -2.38 8.52 7.44
CA ILE A 56 -3.54 9.05 6.73
C ILE A 56 -4.20 7.93 5.91
N THR A 57 -5.46 8.13 5.58
CA THR A 57 -6.27 7.25 4.74
C THR A 57 -6.33 7.78 3.29
N PRO A 58 -6.78 6.96 2.31
CA PRO A 58 -7.10 7.46 0.98
C PRO A 58 -8.09 8.62 1.01
N ASP A 59 -9.12 8.56 1.87
CA ASP A 59 -10.13 9.62 2.01
C ASP A 59 -9.53 10.93 2.54
N ASP A 60 -8.57 10.86 3.47
CA ASP A 60 -7.84 12.05 3.95
C ASP A 60 -7.08 12.70 2.79
N LEU A 61 -6.45 11.90 1.94
CA LEU A 61 -5.71 12.39 0.78
C LEU A 61 -6.66 13.01 -0.26
N VAL A 62 -7.81 12.36 -0.54
CA VAL A 62 -8.88 12.92 -1.40
C VAL A 62 -9.35 14.26 -0.83
N ALA A 63 -9.68 14.31 0.46
CA ALA A 63 -10.13 15.53 1.12
C ALA A 63 -9.10 16.66 1.03
N ALA A 64 -7.83 16.34 1.23
CA ALA A 64 -6.74 17.31 1.15
C ALA A 64 -6.59 17.88 -0.27
N ARG A 65 -6.60 17.01 -1.29
CA ARG A 65 -6.38 17.43 -2.68
C ARG A 65 -7.60 18.09 -3.33
N THR A 66 -8.83 17.66 -2.97
CA THR A 66 -10.05 18.17 -3.61
C THR A 66 -10.72 19.30 -2.83
N ARG A 67 -10.62 19.29 -1.50
CA ARG A 67 -11.32 20.22 -0.61
C ARG A 67 -10.37 21.10 0.20
N GLY A 68 -9.04 20.93 0.07
CA GLY A 68 -8.05 21.69 0.83
C GLY A 68 -8.02 21.36 2.32
N ALA A 69 -8.49 20.17 2.72
CA ALA A 69 -8.41 19.72 4.11
C ALA A 69 -6.94 19.60 4.53
N ALA A 70 -6.64 20.00 5.78
CA ALA A 70 -5.29 19.89 6.31
C ALA A 70 -4.93 18.44 6.62
N LEU A 71 -3.77 17.98 6.15
CA LEU A 71 -3.18 16.72 6.60
C LEU A 71 -2.44 16.92 7.93
N PRO A 72 -2.31 15.87 8.75
CA PRO A 72 -1.50 15.92 9.95
C PRO A 72 -0.02 16.21 9.61
N PRO A 73 0.80 16.64 10.57
CA PRO A 73 2.23 16.78 10.38
C PRO A 73 2.85 15.45 9.96
N ARG A 74 3.82 15.50 9.00
CA ARG A 74 4.52 14.31 8.49
C ARG A 74 3.56 13.15 8.14
N PRO A 75 2.62 13.37 7.19
CA PRO A 75 1.65 12.35 6.82
C PRO A 75 2.37 11.14 6.16
N VAL A 76 1.87 9.94 6.42
CA VAL A 76 2.30 8.70 5.78
C VAL A 76 1.09 7.80 5.54
N MET A 77 1.02 7.13 4.40
CA MET A 77 0.03 6.07 4.17
C MET A 77 0.75 4.72 4.16
N ILE A 78 0.19 3.74 4.86
CA ILE A 78 0.72 2.38 4.90
C ILE A 78 -0.24 1.49 4.14
N THR A 79 0.26 0.74 3.16
CA THR A 79 -0.55 -0.14 2.31
C THR A 79 0.04 -1.55 2.28
N PHE A 80 -0.84 -2.55 2.27
CA PHE A 80 -0.51 -3.96 2.10
C PHE A 80 -1.27 -4.49 0.89
N ASP A 81 -0.56 -5.05 -0.07
CA ASP A 81 -1.16 -5.66 -1.26
C ASP A 81 -1.46 -7.15 -1.02
N ASP A 82 -2.26 -7.75 -1.90
CA ASP A 82 -2.57 -9.17 -2.03
C ASP A 82 -3.54 -9.77 -1.00
N GLY A 83 -3.65 -9.21 0.22
CA GLY A 83 -4.54 -9.75 1.25
C GLY A 83 -4.04 -11.04 1.90
N PHE A 84 -2.72 -11.21 2.07
CA PHE A 84 -2.14 -12.37 2.75
C PHE A 84 -2.60 -12.49 4.19
N ARG A 85 -2.97 -13.72 4.60
CA ARG A 85 -3.52 -14.00 5.94
C ARG A 85 -2.53 -13.68 7.05
N ASP A 86 -1.25 -14.08 6.91
CA ASP A 86 -0.22 -13.79 7.90
C ASP A 86 -0.11 -12.27 8.16
N THR A 87 -0.13 -11.48 7.08
CA THR A 87 -0.05 -10.02 7.16
C THR A 87 -1.22 -9.42 7.94
N ALA A 88 -2.43 -9.92 7.67
CA ALA A 88 -3.63 -9.47 8.36
C ALA A 88 -3.67 -9.87 9.84
N HIS A 89 -2.87 -10.84 10.27
CA HIS A 89 -2.73 -11.23 11.67
C HIS A 89 -1.56 -10.53 12.37
N ASP A 90 -0.42 -10.41 11.70
CA ASP A 90 0.83 -9.95 12.33
C ASP A 90 1.01 -8.43 12.30
N ALA A 91 0.50 -7.74 11.25
CA ALA A 91 0.69 -6.30 11.12
C ALA A 91 -0.27 -5.45 11.99
N PRO A 92 -1.59 -5.75 12.08
CA PRO A 92 -2.55 -4.92 12.81
C PRO A 92 -2.21 -4.68 14.28
N PRO A 93 -1.82 -5.68 15.10
CA PRO A 93 -1.46 -5.44 16.49
C PRO A 93 -0.27 -4.48 16.64
N ILE A 94 0.71 -4.57 15.72
CA ILE A 94 1.88 -3.69 15.72
C ILE A 94 1.48 -2.26 15.38
N LEU A 95 0.63 -2.08 14.39
CA LEU A 95 0.13 -0.76 13.98
C LEU A 95 -0.73 -0.11 15.07
N ALA A 96 -1.70 -0.86 15.60
CA ALA A 96 -2.63 -0.38 16.64
C ALA A 96 -1.89 0.06 17.92
N ALA A 97 -0.85 -0.67 18.34
CA ALA A 97 -0.02 -0.30 19.48
C ALA A 97 0.70 1.05 19.33
N HIS A 98 0.77 1.59 18.10
CA HIS A 98 1.36 2.89 17.80
C HIS A 98 0.35 3.92 17.30
N GLY A 99 -0.97 3.60 17.34
CA GLY A 99 -2.04 4.45 16.85
C GLY A 99 -2.03 4.64 15.31
N PHE A 100 -1.46 3.68 14.58
CA PHE A 100 -1.34 3.73 13.12
C PHE A 100 -2.47 2.95 12.46
N ARG A 101 -2.92 3.45 11.31
CA ARG A 101 -3.87 2.80 10.40
C ARG A 101 -3.15 2.36 9.13
N ALA A 102 -3.78 1.47 8.37
CA ALA A 102 -3.29 1.00 7.08
C ALA A 102 -4.43 0.61 6.15
N VAL A 103 -4.12 0.45 4.87
CA VAL A 103 -5.01 -0.07 3.83
C VAL A 103 -4.54 -1.47 3.44
N PHE A 104 -5.45 -2.42 3.39
CA PHE A 104 -5.24 -3.79 2.90
C PHE A 104 -5.98 -3.95 1.57
N TYR A 105 -5.25 -4.13 0.49
CA TYR A 105 -5.82 -4.34 -0.84
C TYR A 105 -6.05 -5.83 -1.09
N LEU A 106 -7.31 -6.22 -1.31
CA LEU A 106 -7.75 -7.62 -1.33
C LEU A 106 -8.07 -8.11 -2.73
N VAL A 107 -7.61 -9.32 -3.06
CA VAL A 107 -7.97 -10.06 -4.28
C VAL A 107 -9.31 -10.76 -4.06
N THR A 108 -10.40 -10.15 -4.48
CA THR A 108 -11.74 -10.46 -4.01
C THR A 108 -12.29 -11.81 -4.45
N GLY A 109 -11.94 -12.27 -5.66
CA GLY A 109 -12.34 -13.58 -6.17
C GLY A 109 -11.60 -14.77 -5.54
N LEU A 110 -10.62 -14.48 -4.67
CA LEU A 110 -9.81 -15.48 -3.99
C LEU A 110 -9.89 -15.34 -2.46
N ALA A 111 -10.90 -14.63 -1.95
CA ALA A 111 -11.14 -14.52 -0.51
C ALA A 111 -11.27 -15.91 0.14
N ALA A 112 -10.58 -16.13 1.26
CA ALA A 112 -10.44 -17.42 1.98
C ALA A 112 -9.81 -18.56 1.14
N ALA A 113 -9.22 -18.24 -0.02
CA ALA A 113 -8.47 -19.19 -0.85
C ALA A 113 -6.95 -18.93 -0.74
N THR A 114 -6.24 -19.06 -1.85
CA THR A 114 -4.79 -18.91 -1.90
C THR A 114 -4.34 -18.05 -3.09
N SER A 115 -3.13 -17.53 -3.03
CA SER A 115 -2.52 -16.66 -4.03
C SER A 115 -2.04 -17.45 -5.27
N ARG A 116 -2.92 -18.25 -5.88
CA ARG A 116 -2.58 -19.13 -7.01
C ARG A 116 -1.99 -18.40 -8.23
N TRP A 117 -2.25 -17.09 -8.39
CA TRP A 117 -1.62 -16.29 -9.45
C TRP A 117 -0.09 -16.19 -9.31
N MET A 118 0.45 -16.43 -8.10
CA MET A 118 1.90 -16.38 -7.84
C MET A 118 2.62 -17.65 -8.29
N VAL A 119 1.92 -18.77 -8.46
CA VAL A 119 2.53 -20.06 -8.82
C VAL A 119 3.32 -19.99 -10.13
N PRO A 120 2.78 -19.41 -11.23
CA PRO A 120 3.55 -19.29 -12.48
C PRO A 120 4.72 -18.30 -12.38
N GLU A 121 4.63 -17.29 -11.53
CA GLU A 121 5.61 -16.19 -11.43
C GLU A 121 6.79 -16.56 -10.50
N VAL A 122 6.47 -17.09 -9.32
CA VAL A 122 7.45 -17.32 -8.24
C VAL A 122 7.39 -18.73 -7.63
N GLY A 123 6.45 -19.57 -8.04
CA GLY A 123 6.30 -20.93 -7.54
C GLY A 123 5.84 -21.02 -6.08
N VAL A 124 5.16 -19.98 -5.58
CA VAL A 124 4.67 -19.89 -4.19
C VAL A 124 3.16 -19.73 -4.20
N GLU A 125 2.50 -20.29 -3.21
CA GLU A 125 1.08 -20.13 -2.97
C GLU A 125 0.85 -19.90 -1.48
N LEU A 126 0.24 -18.78 -1.11
CA LEU A 126 0.06 -18.34 0.27
C LEU A 126 -1.44 -18.18 0.58
N PRO A 127 -1.89 -18.48 1.81
CA PRO A 127 -3.27 -18.27 2.22
C PRO A 127 -3.67 -16.79 2.19
N LEU A 128 -4.89 -16.52 1.74
CA LEU A 128 -5.52 -15.20 1.74
C LEU A 128 -6.61 -15.12 2.80
N ILE A 129 -6.89 -13.90 3.28
CA ILE A 129 -7.98 -13.66 4.22
C ILE A 129 -9.34 -13.87 3.57
N GLY A 130 -10.31 -14.28 4.40
CA GLY A 130 -11.71 -14.33 4.04
C GLY A 130 -12.45 -13.06 4.45
N TRP A 131 -13.75 -13.02 4.13
CA TRP A 131 -14.59 -11.86 4.41
C TRP A 131 -14.77 -11.57 5.91
N ASP A 132 -14.73 -12.60 6.77
CA ASP A 132 -14.83 -12.41 8.23
C ASP A 132 -13.58 -11.70 8.77
N GLU A 133 -12.39 -12.07 8.28
CA GLU A 133 -11.14 -11.42 8.64
C GLU A 133 -11.11 -9.98 8.10
N ALA A 134 -11.61 -9.75 6.88
CA ALA A 134 -11.74 -8.42 6.31
C ALA A 134 -12.66 -7.51 7.13
N ARG A 135 -13.83 -8.03 7.59
CA ARG A 135 -14.72 -7.30 8.50
C ARG A 135 -14.07 -7.01 9.85
N THR A 136 -13.26 -7.92 10.36
CA THR A 136 -12.49 -7.69 11.58
C THR A 136 -11.49 -6.55 11.42
N LEU A 137 -10.73 -6.53 10.32
CA LEU A 137 -9.82 -5.42 10.00
C LEU A 137 -10.56 -4.06 9.98
N GLU A 138 -11.73 -3.99 9.34
CA GLU A 138 -12.54 -2.76 9.29
C GLU A 138 -13.02 -2.34 10.69
N THR A 139 -13.45 -3.29 11.51
CA THR A 139 -13.90 -3.03 12.89
C THR A 139 -12.75 -2.49 13.75
N ASP A 140 -11.53 -2.96 13.50
CA ASP A 140 -10.31 -2.51 14.19
C ASP A 140 -9.79 -1.18 13.64
N GLY A 141 -10.47 -0.57 12.65
CA GLY A 141 -10.16 0.75 12.09
C GLY A 141 -9.13 0.73 10.97
N PHE A 142 -8.83 -0.44 10.40
CA PHE A 142 -8.09 -0.57 9.15
C PHE A 142 -9.04 -0.46 7.96
N ILE A 143 -8.51 -0.30 6.75
CA ILE A 143 -9.30 -0.13 5.53
C ILE A 143 -9.03 -1.30 4.59
N CYS A 144 -10.09 -1.91 4.05
CA CYS A 144 -9.98 -2.91 2.99
C CYS A 144 -10.31 -2.27 1.66
N GLY A 145 -9.35 -2.25 0.74
CA GLY A 145 -9.47 -1.74 -0.64
C GLY A 145 -9.41 -2.86 -1.67
N SER A 146 -9.59 -2.50 -2.94
CA SER A 146 -9.62 -3.44 -4.06
C SER A 146 -8.22 -3.77 -4.60
N HIS A 147 -8.00 -5.06 -4.90
CA HIS A 147 -6.85 -5.52 -5.69
C HIS A 147 -7.30 -6.39 -6.88
N SER A 148 -8.39 -6.01 -7.55
CA SER A 148 -9.11 -6.74 -8.59
C SER A 148 -9.75 -8.06 -8.12
N VAL A 149 -10.38 -8.80 -9.02
CA VAL A 149 -11.02 -10.09 -8.71
C VAL A 149 -10.00 -11.22 -8.71
N THR A 150 -9.16 -11.32 -9.75
CA THR A 150 -8.26 -12.49 -9.97
C THR A 150 -6.78 -12.13 -10.03
N HIS A 151 -6.43 -10.88 -9.80
CA HIS A 151 -5.05 -10.36 -9.83
C HIS A 151 -4.37 -10.44 -11.22
N PRO A 152 -5.02 -10.08 -12.33
CA PRO A 152 -4.38 -10.07 -13.63
C PRO A 152 -3.53 -8.81 -13.85
N ARG A 153 -2.66 -8.85 -14.87
CA ARG A 153 -2.04 -7.61 -15.39
C ARG A 153 -3.08 -6.84 -16.20
N LEU A 154 -3.80 -5.90 -15.58
CA LEU A 154 -4.98 -5.23 -16.13
C LEU A 154 -4.75 -4.60 -17.53
N ALA A 155 -3.57 -4.04 -17.79
CA ALA A 155 -3.23 -3.51 -19.11
C ALA A 155 -2.93 -4.59 -20.16
N ARG A 156 -3.02 -5.88 -19.82
CA ARG A 156 -2.75 -7.00 -20.72
C ARG A 156 -3.97 -7.90 -20.96
N VAL A 157 -5.10 -7.61 -20.33
CA VAL A 157 -6.36 -8.31 -20.58
C VAL A 157 -7.25 -7.47 -21.50
N PRO A 158 -8.23 -8.09 -22.21
CA PRO A 158 -9.22 -7.33 -22.98
C PRO A 158 -9.92 -6.28 -22.11
N LEU A 159 -10.26 -5.13 -22.67
CA LEU A 159 -10.83 -4.01 -21.93
C LEU A 159 -12.12 -4.36 -21.16
N ASP A 160 -12.98 -5.21 -21.76
CA ASP A 160 -14.20 -5.65 -21.08
C ASP A 160 -13.89 -6.57 -19.88
N ASP A 161 -12.82 -7.35 -19.93
CA ASP A 161 -12.34 -8.15 -18.80
C ASP A 161 -11.77 -7.23 -17.71
N CYS A 162 -11.00 -6.21 -18.09
CA CYS A 162 -10.49 -5.19 -17.17
C CYS A 162 -11.64 -4.49 -16.45
N ARG A 163 -12.67 -4.06 -17.16
CA ARG A 163 -13.87 -3.45 -16.57
C ARG A 163 -14.56 -4.38 -15.57
N ARG A 164 -14.70 -5.66 -15.92
CA ARG A 164 -15.28 -6.66 -14.99
C ARG A 164 -14.41 -6.86 -13.74
N GLU A 165 -13.10 -7.03 -13.91
CA GLU A 165 -12.16 -7.15 -12.79
C GLU A 165 -12.25 -6.00 -11.79
N LEU A 166 -12.40 -4.78 -12.28
CA LEU A 166 -12.48 -3.59 -11.45
C LEU A 166 -13.86 -3.41 -10.81
N HIS A 167 -14.93 -3.51 -11.61
CA HIS A 167 -16.30 -3.33 -11.13
C HIS A 167 -16.70 -4.43 -10.14
N ASP A 168 -16.47 -5.70 -10.48
CA ASP A 168 -16.92 -6.83 -9.66
C ASP A 168 -16.10 -6.94 -8.36
N SER A 169 -14.82 -6.57 -8.39
CA SER A 169 -14.01 -6.49 -7.18
C SER A 169 -14.54 -5.44 -6.21
N ARG A 170 -14.83 -4.24 -6.70
CA ARG A 170 -15.44 -3.17 -5.90
C ARG A 170 -16.76 -3.62 -5.29
N ARG A 171 -17.66 -4.15 -6.12
CA ARG A 171 -18.97 -4.61 -5.68
C ARG A 171 -18.86 -5.71 -4.61
N SER A 172 -17.98 -6.70 -4.80
CA SER A 172 -17.78 -7.78 -3.84
C SER A 172 -17.33 -7.25 -2.47
N LEU A 173 -16.47 -6.22 -2.44
CA LEU A 173 -16.05 -5.56 -1.20
C LEU A 173 -17.20 -4.77 -0.57
N GLU A 174 -17.95 -4.01 -1.35
CA GLU A 174 -19.09 -3.22 -0.86
C GLU A 174 -20.18 -4.11 -0.27
N ASP A 175 -20.48 -5.23 -0.94
CA ASP A 175 -21.45 -6.24 -0.45
C ASP A 175 -20.97 -6.89 0.87
N ALA A 176 -19.67 -7.18 0.98
CA ALA A 176 -19.09 -7.83 2.15
C ALA A 176 -18.92 -6.89 3.36
N LEU A 177 -18.57 -5.62 3.11
CA LEU A 177 -18.18 -4.65 4.14
C LEU A 177 -19.30 -3.67 4.51
N GLY A 178 -20.35 -3.56 3.68
CA GLY A 178 -21.50 -2.67 3.93
C GLY A 178 -21.17 -1.17 3.79
N ARG A 179 -20.12 -0.81 3.08
CA ARG A 179 -19.71 0.57 2.81
C ARG A 179 -19.20 0.75 1.38
N ALA A 180 -19.16 1.98 0.92
CA ALA A 180 -18.52 2.31 -0.36
C ALA A 180 -17.01 2.00 -0.32
N VAL A 181 -16.48 1.47 -1.42
CA VAL A 181 -15.06 1.19 -1.63
C VAL A 181 -14.56 2.04 -2.79
N THR A 182 -13.64 2.95 -2.52
CA THR A 182 -13.18 3.96 -3.46
C THR A 182 -11.68 3.89 -3.76
N ASP A 183 -10.99 2.93 -3.19
CA ASP A 183 -9.55 2.77 -3.24
C ASP A 183 -9.15 1.45 -3.91
N LEU A 184 -8.15 1.53 -4.79
CA LEU A 184 -7.66 0.45 -5.64
C LEU A 184 -6.13 0.38 -5.56
N ALA A 185 -5.56 -0.83 -5.58
CA ALA A 185 -4.18 -1.05 -6.01
C ALA A 185 -4.19 -1.82 -7.33
N TYR A 186 -3.45 -1.35 -8.33
CA TYR A 186 -3.33 -2.07 -9.59
C TYR A 186 -2.43 -3.29 -9.42
N PRO A 187 -2.91 -4.54 -9.69
CA PRO A 187 -2.08 -5.74 -9.67
C PRO A 187 -0.81 -5.55 -10.52
N PHE A 188 0.36 -5.87 -9.93
CA PHE A 188 1.68 -5.63 -10.55
C PHE A 188 1.95 -4.17 -10.94
N GLY A 189 1.16 -3.20 -10.49
CA GLY A 189 1.19 -1.83 -11.00
C GLY A 189 0.77 -1.71 -12.47
N SER A 190 0.13 -2.73 -13.03
CA SER A 190 -0.24 -2.81 -14.46
C SER A 190 -1.39 -1.87 -14.78
N HIS A 191 -1.08 -0.70 -15.32
CA HIS A 191 -2.06 0.30 -15.73
C HIS A 191 -1.61 1.04 -16.99
N ASP A 192 -2.56 1.51 -17.75
CA ASP A 192 -2.45 2.47 -18.84
C ASP A 192 -3.64 3.43 -18.80
N ASP A 193 -3.83 4.26 -19.81
CA ASP A 193 -4.93 5.23 -19.84
C ASP A 193 -6.30 4.53 -19.86
N HIS A 194 -6.44 3.39 -20.56
CA HIS A 194 -7.70 2.64 -20.61
C HIS A 194 -8.04 1.97 -19.28
N VAL A 195 -7.05 1.44 -18.57
CA VAL A 195 -7.24 0.87 -17.23
C VAL A 195 -7.63 1.95 -16.23
N VAL A 196 -7.01 3.14 -16.31
CA VAL A 196 -7.36 4.28 -15.46
C VAL A 196 -8.77 4.77 -15.72
N GLU A 197 -9.18 4.85 -17.01
CA GLU A 197 -10.55 5.20 -17.39
C GLU A 197 -11.55 4.16 -16.85
N ALA A 198 -11.28 2.87 -17.02
CA ALA A 198 -12.10 1.80 -16.45
C ALA A 198 -12.19 1.84 -14.91
N ALA A 199 -11.12 2.20 -14.23
CA ALA A 199 -11.12 2.39 -12.77
C ALA A 199 -12.00 3.59 -12.37
N GLN A 200 -11.94 4.68 -13.12
CA GLN A 200 -12.81 5.84 -12.91
C GLN A 200 -14.28 5.51 -13.18
N GLU A 201 -14.58 4.81 -14.27
CA GLU A 201 -15.93 4.32 -14.62
C GLU A 201 -16.48 3.40 -13.53
N ALA A 202 -15.64 2.51 -12.96
CA ALA A 202 -16.00 1.66 -11.84
C ALA A 202 -16.26 2.45 -10.55
N GLY A 203 -15.87 3.73 -10.48
CA GLY A 203 -16.13 4.64 -9.35
C GLY A 203 -15.03 4.65 -8.28
N TYR A 204 -13.81 4.23 -8.59
CA TYR A 204 -12.66 4.44 -7.72
C TYR A 204 -12.25 5.92 -7.72
N LEU A 205 -11.89 6.43 -6.55
CA LEU A 205 -11.42 7.81 -6.37
C LEU A 205 -9.90 7.87 -6.24
N THR A 206 -9.29 6.80 -5.75
CA THR A 206 -7.84 6.65 -5.64
C THR A 206 -7.37 5.33 -6.20
N ALA A 207 -6.20 5.32 -6.83
CA ALA A 207 -5.52 4.10 -7.16
C ALA A 207 -4.01 4.25 -6.99
N VAL A 208 -3.40 3.25 -6.36
CA VAL A 208 -1.95 3.20 -6.13
C VAL A 208 -1.27 2.32 -7.18
N THR A 209 -0.08 2.73 -7.57
CA THR A 209 0.77 2.04 -8.56
C THR A 209 2.02 1.44 -7.90
N THR A 210 2.89 0.83 -8.70
CA THR A 210 4.24 0.42 -8.27
C THR A 210 5.31 1.42 -8.70
N GLU A 211 4.92 2.57 -9.28
CA GLU A 211 5.87 3.63 -9.59
C GLU A 211 6.48 4.20 -8.31
N GLU A 212 7.82 4.21 -8.26
CA GLU A 212 8.53 4.65 -7.07
C GLU A 212 8.53 6.18 -6.94
N GLY A 213 8.24 6.66 -5.74
CA GLY A 213 8.31 8.08 -5.39
C GLY A 213 7.33 8.50 -4.30
N PHE A 214 7.44 9.75 -3.90
CA PHE A 214 6.40 10.37 -3.09
C PHE A 214 5.15 10.64 -3.92
N SER A 215 4.01 10.51 -3.28
CA SER A 215 2.78 11.06 -3.82
C SER A 215 2.79 12.58 -3.62
N THR A 216 2.61 13.32 -4.73
CA THR A 216 2.69 14.80 -4.77
C THR A 216 1.44 15.41 -5.40
N ASP A 217 1.45 15.60 -6.71
CA ASP A 217 0.41 16.24 -7.52
C ASP A 217 -0.04 15.41 -8.74
N GLU A 218 0.44 14.16 -8.84
CA GLU A 218 -0.02 13.22 -9.85
C GLU A 218 -1.52 12.90 -9.72
N PRO A 219 -2.19 12.43 -10.79
CA PRO A 219 -3.60 12.05 -10.74
C PRO A 219 -3.90 11.06 -9.61
N MET A 220 -5.05 11.21 -8.96
CA MET A 220 -5.46 10.38 -7.82
C MET A 220 -5.56 8.88 -8.16
N LEU A 221 -5.74 8.53 -9.43
CA LEU A 221 -5.75 7.16 -9.92
C LEU A 221 -4.36 6.67 -10.38
N ARG A 222 -3.26 7.39 -10.03
CA ARG A 222 -1.88 7.04 -10.37
C ARG A 222 -0.91 7.39 -9.24
N LEU A 223 -1.31 7.14 -7.99
CA LEU A 223 -0.51 7.48 -6.83
C LEU A 223 0.76 6.63 -6.77
N ARG A 224 1.90 7.30 -6.58
CA ARG A 224 3.20 6.65 -6.44
C ARG A 224 3.38 6.08 -5.04
N ARG A 225 4.16 5.00 -4.96
CA ARG A 225 4.47 4.35 -3.68
C ARG A 225 5.96 4.13 -3.47
N LEU A 226 6.31 3.87 -2.24
CA LEU A 226 7.65 3.49 -1.83
C LEU A 226 7.63 1.99 -1.48
N PRO A 227 8.28 1.12 -2.28
CA PRO A 227 8.32 -0.30 -1.99
C PRO A 227 9.11 -0.56 -0.70
N VAL A 228 8.64 -1.49 0.14
CA VAL A 228 9.35 -1.97 1.32
C VAL A 228 9.64 -3.45 1.12
N GLU A 229 10.93 -3.79 1.08
CA GLU A 229 11.39 -5.14 0.79
C GLU A 229 11.88 -5.87 2.04
N GLY A 230 11.75 -7.20 2.05
CA GLY A 230 12.17 -8.03 3.18
C GLY A 230 13.66 -7.95 3.51
N ARG A 231 14.49 -7.61 2.52
CA ARG A 231 15.95 -7.41 2.68
C ARG A 231 16.34 -6.01 3.15
N ASP A 232 15.39 -5.08 3.25
CA ASP A 232 15.69 -3.71 3.67
C ASP A 232 16.13 -3.70 5.13
N SER A 233 17.28 -3.09 5.40
CA SER A 233 17.62 -2.70 6.76
C SER A 233 16.77 -1.51 7.20
N LEU A 234 16.74 -1.24 8.49
CA LEU A 234 16.08 -0.04 9.01
C LEU A 234 16.67 1.26 8.41
N LEU A 235 17.95 1.28 8.06
CA LEU A 235 18.58 2.43 7.41
C LEU A 235 18.08 2.61 5.97
N ASP A 236 17.92 1.52 5.21
CA ASP A 236 17.36 1.57 3.85
C ASP A 236 15.93 2.07 3.87
N PHE A 237 15.12 1.55 4.80
CA PHE A 237 13.75 2.00 5.03
C PHE A 237 13.68 3.51 5.35
N ARG A 238 14.50 3.97 6.31
CA ARG A 238 14.57 5.39 6.68
C ARG A 238 14.99 6.27 5.51
N PHE A 239 16.02 5.87 4.77
CA PHE A 239 16.47 6.59 3.58
C PHE A 239 15.34 6.74 2.57
N ARG A 240 14.63 5.64 2.27
CA ARG A 240 13.51 5.63 1.32
C ARG A 240 12.38 6.56 1.77
N VAL A 241 11.95 6.46 3.02
CA VAL A 241 10.87 7.31 3.57
C VAL A 241 11.24 8.80 3.57
N LEU A 242 12.51 9.15 3.79
CA LEU A 242 12.97 10.54 3.85
C LEU A 242 13.27 11.14 2.48
N THR A 243 13.67 10.32 1.51
CA THR A 243 14.13 10.81 0.19
C THR A 243 13.18 10.49 -0.97
N GLY A 244 12.26 9.54 -0.80
CA GLY A 244 11.38 9.03 -1.86
C GLY A 244 12.13 8.16 -2.89
N ARG A 245 13.29 7.60 -2.54
CA ARG A 245 14.15 6.83 -3.45
C ARG A 245 14.67 5.57 -2.80
N THR A 246 14.79 4.50 -3.58
CA THR A 246 15.51 3.30 -3.16
C THR A 246 17.01 3.59 -3.08
N PRO A 247 17.72 3.11 -2.05
CA PRO A 247 19.18 3.23 -1.97
C PRO A 247 19.85 2.61 -3.20
N GLY A 248 20.69 3.36 -3.89
CA GLY A 248 21.44 2.85 -5.05
C GLY A 248 22.49 1.79 -4.67
N GLY A 249 22.93 0.99 -5.66
CA GLY A 249 23.87 -0.12 -5.43
C GLY A 249 25.18 0.26 -4.72
N TRP A 250 25.69 1.50 -4.90
CA TRP A 250 26.85 2.01 -4.16
C TRP A 250 26.61 2.12 -2.66
N TRP A 251 25.38 2.42 -2.23
CA TRP A 251 24.97 2.48 -0.83
C TRP A 251 24.95 1.08 -0.21
N GLN A 252 24.50 0.09 -0.96
CA GLN A 252 24.52 -1.32 -0.53
C GLN A 252 25.97 -1.79 -0.32
N LEU A 253 26.90 -1.49 -1.22
CA LEU A 253 28.32 -1.79 -1.08
C LEU A 253 28.99 -1.08 0.10
N ALA A 254 28.61 0.17 0.38
CA ALA A 254 29.12 0.91 1.53
C ALA A 254 28.63 0.27 2.86
N ARG A 255 27.42 -0.24 2.89
CA ARG A 255 26.83 -0.92 4.06
C ARG A 255 27.50 -2.26 4.36
N GLU A 256 27.76 -3.07 3.34
CA GLU A 256 28.50 -4.33 3.48
C GLU A 256 29.91 -4.11 4.05
N ARG A 257 30.59 -3.05 3.63
CA ARG A 257 31.90 -2.67 4.17
C ARG A 257 31.85 -2.20 5.63
N LEU A 258 30.75 -1.62 6.06
CA LEU A 258 30.56 -1.15 7.44
C LEU A 258 30.20 -2.33 8.38
N SER A 259 29.38 -3.29 7.93
CA SER A 259 29.02 -4.48 8.71
C SER A 259 30.24 -5.38 8.97
N LEU A 260 31.11 -5.55 7.97
CA LEU A 260 32.36 -6.33 8.09
C LEU A 260 33.40 -5.70 9.04
N ARG A 261 33.24 -4.43 9.44
CA ARG A 261 34.10 -3.78 10.45
C ARG A 261 33.65 -3.96 11.88
N HIS A 262 32.43 -4.43 12.11
CA HIS A 262 31.90 -4.67 13.46
C HIS A 262 32.02 -6.14 13.89
N GLU A 263 32.47 -7.02 13.00
CA GLU A 263 32.72 -8.45 13.26
C GLU A 263 34.23 -8.79 13.46
N ARG A 264 35.08 -7.77 13.64
CA ARG A 264 36.51 -7.96 13.92
C ARG A 264 36.91 -7.39 15.27
#